data_c9b72f164ef117c85364d37b03546fec
#
_entry.id   c9b72f164ef117c85364d37b03546fec
#
_cell.length_a   1.000
_cell.length_b   1.000
_cell.length_c   1.000
_cell.angle_alpha   90.00
_cell.angle_beta   90.00
_cell.angle_gamma   90.00
#
_symmetry.space_group_name_H-M   'P 1'
#
loop_
_entity.id
_entity.type
_entity.pdbx_description
1 polymer ?
#
loop_
_entity_poly.entity_id
_entity_poly.type
_entity_poly.pdbx_seq_one_letter_code
_entity_poly.pdbx_strand_id
1 'polypeptide(L)'
;QVKSAYLMAKELGACDGELNIAFQGALAAAKTVATESDTTRLPVSVGTLSAREAVNFIRNGGHILVVGATGKIGSIVVKDIADLAPDIEIIGTSRSHYSADEVFGRHQQIRIEDYSRRYELAAWADVIISATASPHYTFVRDELVKTVKMQPKRRLFLDLAMPKDIDPAVAEVTGCVLRDIDYIRTLSRENNESRAKTITEMEPWIISQVDEVMKNIAFSRFNREHGDVMAQLKTIDGAKLVYKLKGQLEYEAFEKVLDSILTSGCEN
;
A
#
# COMPACT_ATOMS: atom_id res chain seq x y z
N GLN A 1 2.36 -10.07 7.07
CA GLN A 1 3.22 -11.25 7.28
C GLN A 1 3.92 -11.20 8.66
N VAL A 2 4.78 -10.19 8.96
CA VAL A 2 5.52 -10.08 10.25
C VAL A 2 4.59 -10.07 11.44
N LYS A 3 3.53 -9.24 11.43
CA LYS A 3 2.54 -9.19 12.52
C LYS A 3 1.86 -10.54 12.76
N SER A 4 1.49 -11.25 11.70
CA SER A 4 0.84 -12.57 11.82
C SER A 4 1.79 -13.62 12.41
N ALA A 5 3.06 -13.62 11.96
CA ALA A 5 4.08 -14.52 12.50
C ALA A 5 4.37 -14.23 13.98
N TYR A 6 4.45 -12.96 14.37
CA TYR A 6 4.62 -12.54 15.76
C TYR A 6 3.45 -13.01 16.65
N LEU A 7 2.20 -12.79 16.19
CA LEU A 7 1.03 -13.22 16.94
C LEU A 7 1.00 -14.73 17.14
N MET A 8 1.32 -15.50 16.09
CA MET A 8 1.42 -16.96 16.16
C MET A 8 2.51 -17.43 17.14
N ALA A 9 3.70 -16.81 17.09
CA ALA A 9 4.79 -17.10 18.02
C ALA A 9 4.39 -16.80 19.46
N LYS A 10 3.65 -15.72 19.70
CA LYS A 10 3.14 -15.34 21.02
C LYS A 10 2.12 -16.36 21.56
N GLU A 11 1.18 -16.81 20.72
CA GLU A 11 0.19 -17.84 21.07
C GLU A 11 0.85 -19.19 21.43
N LEU A 12 1.94 -19.51 20.75
CA LEU A 12 2.72 -20.73 21.01
C LEU A 12 3.70 -20.60 22.20
N GLY A 13 3.75 -19.44 22.87
CA GLY A 13 4.68 -19.21 23.97
C GLY A 13 6.16 -19.11 23.54
N ALA A 14 6.42 -18.95 22.23
CA ALA A 14 7.76 -18.87 21.66
C ALA A 14 8.32 -17.43 21.60
N CYS A 15 7.59 -16.44 22.14
CA CYS A 15 7.98 -15.04 22.19
C CYS A 15 8.12 -14.60 23.65
N ASP A 16 9.35 -14.44 24.12
CA ASP A 16 9.66 -13.97 25.47
C ASP A 16 9.44 -12.45 25.64
N GLY A 17 9.70 -11.94 26.88
CA GLY A 17 9.49 -10.54 27.22
C GLY A 17 10.28 -9.57 26.33
N GLU A 18 11.55 -9.86 26.03
CA GLU A 18 12.42 -9.00 25.22
C GLU A 18 12.00 -8.98 23.74
N LEU A 19 11.73 -10.18 23.18
CA LEU A 19 11.20 -10.28 21.81
C LEU A 19 9.84 -9.60 21.68
N ASN A 20 8.99 -9.72 22.69
CA ASN A 20 7.70 -9.06 22.71
C ASN A 20 7.84 -7.52 22.67
N ILE A 21 8.75 -6.95 23.46
CA ILE A 21 9.06 -5.51 23.44
C ILE A 21 9.57 -5.09 22.06
N ALA A 22 10.51 -5.85 21.49
CA ALA A 22 11.09 -5.56 20.17
C ALA A 22 10.03 -5.58 19.06
N PHE A 23 9.20 -6.63 18.98
CA PHE A 23 8.17 -6.72 17.95
C PHE A 23 7.07 -5.68 18.11
N GLN A 24 6.64 -5.38 19.34
CA GLN A 24 5.65 -4.34 19.58
C GLN A 24 6.19 -2.96 19.18
N GLY A 25 7.42 -2.62 19.56
CA GLY A 25 8.08 -1.39 19.16
C GLY A 25 8.23 -1.27 17.64
N ALA A 26 8.72 -2.32 16.99
CA ALA A 26 8.87 -2.34 15.53
C ALA A 26 7.52 -2.21 14.80
N LEU A 27 6.46 -2.87 15.27
CA LEU A 27 5.12 -2.77 14.68
C LEU A 27 4.49 -1.40 14.91
N ALA A 28 4.72 -0.79 16.07
CA ALA A 28 4.27 0.58 16.36
C ALA A 28 4.99 1.59 15.46
N ALA A 29 6.30 1.52 15.37
CA ALA A 29 7.10 2.37 14.49
C ALA A 29 6.70 2.21 13.03
N ALA A 30 6.54 0.98 12.53
CA ALA A 30 6.09 0.71 11.18
C ALA A 30 4.71 1.30 10.88
N LYS A 31 3.79 1.27 11.86
CA LYS A 31 2.47 1.88 11.72
C LYS A 31 2.56 3.41 11.63
N THR A 32 3.39 4.04 12.44
CA THR A 32 3.60 5.50 12.41
C THR A 32 4.21 5.91 11.08
N VAL A 33 5.30 5.24 10.63
CA VAL A 33 5.90 5.48 9.31
C VAL A 33 4.85 5.34 8.21
N ALA A 34 4.03 4.29 8.26
CA ALA A 34 2.99 4.07 7.28
C ALA A 34 1.93 5.18 7.26
N THR A 35 1.59 5.73 8.41
CA THR A 35 0.58 6.79 8.54
C THR A 35 1.14 8.15 8.11
N GLU A 36 2.34 8.52 8.58
CA GLU A 36 2.99 9.80 8.29
C GLU A 36 3.43 9.92 6.82
N SER A 37 3.88 8.81 6.23
CA SER A 37 4.43 8.79 4.88
C SER A 37 3.41 8.50 3.78
N ASP A 38 2.12 8.34 4.10
CA ASP A 38 1.09 7.81 3.18
C ASP A 38 1.56 6.48 2.50
N THR A 39 2.55 5.81 3.11
CA THR A 39 3.15 4.56 2.63
C THR A 39 2.31 3.32 2.96
N THR A 40 1.09 3.49 3.46
CA THR A 40 0.09 2.41 3.60
C THR A 40 -0.20 1.73 2.26
N ARG A 41 0.25 2.33 1.18
CA ARG A 41 0.17 1.78 -0.16
C ARG A 41 1.39 0.88 -0.40
N LEU A 42 1.24 -0.44 -0.26
CA LEU A 42 2.15 -1.50 -0.73
C LEU A 42 2.72 -1.15 -2.13
N PRO A 43 3.87 -1.74 -2.57
CA PRO A 43 4.31 -1.59 -3.97
C PRO A 43 3.12 -1.86 -4.86
N VAL A 44 2.62 -0.80 -5.49
CA VAL A 44 1.34 -0.86 -6.19
C VAL A 44 1.58 -1.63 -7.48
N SER A 45 0.88 -2.74 -7.65
CA SER A 45 0.98 -3.52 -8.88
C SER A 45 0.52 -2.67 -10.08
N VAL A 46 0.99 -3.03 -11.28
CA VAL A 46 0.50 -2.40 -12.52
C VAL A 46 -1.03 -2.43 -12.56
N GLY A 47 -1.66 -3.54 -12.16
CA GLY A 47 -3.11 -3.65 -12.09
C GLY A 47 -3.75 -2.64 -11.15
N THR A 48 -3.22 -2.50 -9.93
CA THR A 48 -3.75 -1.56 -8.93
C THR A 48 -3.58 -0.09 -9.36
N LEU A 49 -2.44 0.27 -9.97
CA LEU A 49 -2.26 1.63 -10.52
C LEU A 49 -3.22 1.92 -11.66
N SER A 50 -3.44 0.93 -12.54
CA SER A 50 -4.39 1.05 -13.63
C SER A 50 -5.82 1.20 -13.13
N ALA A 51 -6.21 0.49 -12.08
CA ALA A 51 -7.50 0.63 -11.43
C ALA A 51 -7.71 2.05 -10.88
N ARG A 52 -6.71 2.59 -10.18
CA ARG A 52 -6.75 3.97 -9.68
C ARG A 52 -6.84 5.00 -10.80
N GLU A 53 -6.06 4.82 -11.86
CA GLU A 53 -6.08 5.72 -13.01
C GLU A 53 -7.46 5.70 -13.69
N ALA A 54 -8.08 4.53 -13.82
CA ALA A 54 -9.43 4.37 -14.34
C ALA A 54 -10.47 5.10 -13.50
N VAL A 55 -10.46 4.88 -12.20
CA VAL A 55 -11.40 5.52 -11.25
C VAL A 55 -11.20 7.04 -11.23
N ASN A 56 -9.96 7.52 -11.22
CA ASN A 56 -9.66 8.95 -11.25
C ASN A 56 -10.14 9.64 -12.54
N PHE A 57 -10.13 8.93 -13.67
CA PHE A 57 -10.61 9.47 -14.93
C PHE A 57 -12.12 9.71 -14.92
N ILE A 58 -12.88 8.83 -14.30
CA ILE A 58 -14.35 8.87 -14.28
C ILE A 58 -14.90 9.88 -13.27
N ARG A 59 -14.23 10.13 -12.16
CA ARG A 59 -14.52 11.07 -11.05
C ARG A 59 -15.92 11.01 -10.42
N ASN A 60 -17.01 11.02 -11.18
CA ASN A 60 -18.39 11.17 -10.69
C ASN A 60 -19.34 10.06 -11.22
N GLY A 61 -18.82 8.90 -11.44
CA GLY A 61 -19.56 7.78 -12.02
C GLY A 61 -19.33 7.64 -13.52
N GLY A 62 -19.48 6.43 -14.01
CA GLY A 62 -19.25 6.08 -15.41
C GLY A 62 -19.14 4.57 -15.58
N HIS A 63 -18.68 4.15 -16.72
CA HIS A 63 -18.68 2.77 -17.16
C HIS A 63 -17.26 2.32 -17.53
N ILE A 64 -16.88 1.16 -17.03
CA ILE A 64 -15.56 0.59 -17.30
C ILE A 64 -15.70 -0.73 -18.05
N LEU A 65 -14.94 -0.84 -19.14
CA LEU A 65 -14.76 -2.08 -19.89
C LEU A 65 -13.37 -2.64 -19.64
N VAL A 66 -13.27 -3.90 -19.21
CA VAL A 66 -12.00 -4.60 -19.05
C VAL A 66 -11.94 -5.79 -20.00
N VAL A 67 -11.12 -5.70 -21.04
CA VAL A 67 -10.90 -6.79 -21.99
C VAL A 67 -9.79 -7.69 -21.48
N GLY A 68 -10.09 -9.01 -21.39
CA GLY A 68 -9.21 -9.97 -20.71
C GLY A 68 -9.38 -9.95 -19.18
N ALA A 69 -10.58 -9.66 -18.71
CA ALA A 69 -10.93 -9.52 -17.29
C ALA A 69 -10.60 -10.75 -16.44
N THR A 70 -10.64 -11.93 -17.00
CA THR A 70 -10.33 -13.21 -16.31
C THR A 70 -8.83 -13.55 -16.29
N GLY A 71 -8.00 -12.77 -16.99
CA GLY A 71 -6.55 -12.91 -17.02
C GLY A 71 -5.86 -12.46 -15.72
N LYS A 72 -4.56 -12.74 -15.59
CA LYS A 72 -3.76 -12.44 -14.39
C LYS A 72 -3.78 -10.95 -14.01
N ILE A 73 -3.62 -10.04 -14.98
CA ILE A 73 -3.65 -8.58 -14.74
C ILE A 73 -5.10 -8.10 -14.68
N GLY A 74 -5.93 -8.52 -15.63
CA GLY A 74 -7.32 -8.08 -15.73
C GLY A 74 -8.14 -8.38 -14.48
N SER A 75 -7.96 -9.55 -13.85
CA SER A 75 -8.68 -9.90 -12.62
C SER A 75 -8.29 -9.06 -11.41
N ILE A 76 -7.02 -8.63 -11.33
CA ILE A 76 -6.57 -7.68 -10.31
C ILE A 76 -7.22 -6.32 -10.53
N VAL A 77 -7.17 -5.82 -11.77
CA VAL A 77 -7.76 -4.54 -12.15
C VAL A 77 -9.25 -4.48 -11.81
N VAL A 78 -10.01 -5.51 -12.20
CA VAL A 78 -11.46 -5.58 -11.94
C VAL A 78 -11.77 -5.55 -10.44
N LYS A 79 -11.06 -6.37 -9.64
CA LYS A 79 -11.24 -6.42 -8.19
C LYS A 79 -10.89 -5.09 -7.53
N ASP A 80 -9.74 -4.51 -7.89
CA ASP A 80 -9.28 -3.26 -7.31
C ASP A 80 -10.22 -2.08 -7.67
N ILE A 81 -10.79 -2.06 -8.90
CA ILE A 81 -11.81 -1.07 -9.27
C ILE A 81 -13.08 -1.25 -8.44
N ALA A 82 -13.56 -2.49 -8.29
CA ALA A 82 -14.76 -2.80 -7.54
C ALA A 82 -14.64 -2.41 -6.06
N ASP A 83 -13.44 -2.58 -5.48
CA ASP A 83 -13.15 -2.18 -4.09
C ASP A 83 -13.00 -0.65 -3.94
N LEU A 84 -12.40 0.03 -4.94
CA LEU A 84 -12.18 1.48 -4.91
C LEU A 84 -13.45 2.29 -5.20
N ALA A 85 -14.35 1.76 -6.02
CA ALA A 85 -15.53 2.44 -6.51
C ALA A 85 -16.73 1.47 -6.65
N PRO A 86 -17.39 1.14 -5.52
CA PRO A 86 -18.46 0.13 -5.48
C PRO A 86 -19.67 0.45 -6.36
N ASP A 87 -19.87 1.72 -6.68
CA ASP A 87 -21.02 2.20 -7.47
C ASP A 87 -20.76 2.23 -8.98
N ILE A 88 -19.54 1.89 -9.42
CA ILE A 88 -19.19 1.89 -10.86
C ILE A 88 -19.55 0.54 -11.49
N GLU A 89 -20.23 0.61 -12.62
CA GLU A 89 -20.54 -0.56 -13.43
C GLU A 89 -19.31 -1.01 -14.22
N ILE A 90 -18.95 -2.29 -14.06
CA ILE A 90 -17.80 -2.89 -14.71
C ILE A 90 -18.28 -4.02 -15.63
N ILE A 91 -17.94 -3.93 -16.90
CA ILE A 91 -18.09 -5.05 -17.83
C ILE A 91 -16.73 -5.61 -18.15
N GLY A 92 -16.52 -6.88 -17.79
CA GLY A 92 -15.38 -7.66 -18.24
C GLY A 92 -15.71 -8.41 -19.52
N THR A 93 -14.72 -8.61 -20.41
CA THR A 93 -14.91 -9.59 -21.48
C THR A 93 -13.98 -10.79 -21.31
N SER A 94 -14.49 -11.95 -21.70
CA SER A 94 -13.75 -13.20 -21.71
C SER A 94 -14.02 -13.98 -23.01
N ARG A 95 -13.05 -14.80 -23.43
CA ARG A 95 -13.25 -15.80 -24.50
C ARG A 95 -13.84 -17.10 -23.96
N SER A 96 -13.74 -17.33 -22.67
CA SER A 96 -14.27 -18.50 -21.98
C SER A 96 -15.58 -18.11 -21.29
N HIS A 97 -16.55 -19.02 -21.28
CA HIS A 97 -17.86 -18.80 -20.68
C HIS A 97 -17.80 -18.95 -19.14
N TYR A 98 -17.07 -18.04 -18.48
CA TYR A 98 -17.09 -17.93 -17.02
C TYR A 98 -18.21 -16.96 -16.60
N SER A 99 -18.93 -17.30 -15.54
CA SER A 99 -19.82 -16.34 -14.91
C SER A 99 -19.01 -15.33 -14.07
N ALA A 100 -19.55 -14.12 -13.88
CA ALA A 100 -18.89 -13.13 -13.03
C ALA A 100 -18.73 -13.65 -11.59
N ASP A 101 -19.70 -14.39 -11.08
CA ASP A 101 -19.68 -14.97 -9.73
C ASP A 101 -18.58 -15.98 -9.51
N GLU A 102 -18.25 -16.79 -10.55
CA GLU A 102 -17.16 -17.76 -10.47
C GLU A 102 -15.77 -17.11 -10.34
N VAL A 103 -15.57 -15.94 -10.96
CA VAL A 103 -14.26 -15.27 -11.04
C VAL A 103 -14.12 -14.18 -9.98
N PHE A 104 -15.19 -13.41 -9.73
CA PHE A 104 -15.18 -12.20 -8.93
C PHE A 104 -16.03 -12.30 -7.65
N GLY A 105 -16.75 -13.41 -7.46
CA GLY A 105 -17.56 -13.64 -6.27
C GLY A 105 -18.76 -12.69 -6.19
N ARG A 106 -18.99 -12.05 -5.03
CA ARG A 106 -20.22 -11.30 -4.73
C ARG A 106 -20.25 -9.84 -5.24
N HIS A 107 -19.38 -9.45 -6.15
CA HIS A 107 -19.36 -8.09 -6.69
C HIS A 107 -20.49 -7.91 -7.74
N GLN A 108 -21.67 -7.49 -7.32
CA GLN A 108 -22.87 -7.35 -8.18
C GLN A 108 -22.72 -6.32 -9.30
N GLN A 109 -21.76 -5.38 -9.18
CA GLN A 109 -21.45 -4.37 -10.19
C GLN A 109 -20.62 -4.91 -11.37
N ILE A 110 -20.17 -6.19 -11.32
CA ILE A 110 -19.35 -6.81 -12.34
C ILE A 110 -20.20 -7.73 -13.21
N ARG A 111 -20.13 -7.54 -14.52
CA ARG A 111 -20.72 -8.45 -15.51
C ARG A 111 -19.67 -8.96 -16.47
N ILE A 112 -19.80 -10.18 -16.94
CA ILE A 112 -18.93 -10.77 -17.98
C ILE A 112 -19.72 -10.92 -19.26
N GLU A 113 -19.17 -10.41 -20.34
CA GLU A 113 -19.72 -10.44 -21.68
C GLU A 113 -18.78 -11.16 -22.65
N ASP A 114 -19.30 -11.55 -23.80
CA ASP A 114 -18.49 -12.19 -24.85
C ASP A 114 -17.48 -11.19 -25.44
N TYR A 115 -16.27 -11.67 -25.69
CA TYR A 115 -15.19 -10.86 -26.26
C TYR A 115 -15.54 -10.24 -27.62
N SER A 116 -16.41 -10.88 -28.42
CA SER A 116 -16.82 -10.36 -29.75
C SER A 116 -17.52 -9.00 -29.65
N ARG A 117 -18.17 -8.71 -28.50
CA ARG A 117 -18.89 -7.46 -28.25
C ARG A 117 -18.01 -6.27 -27.85
N ARG A 118 -16.69 -6.47 -27.77
CA ARG A 118 -15.76 -5.45 -27.23
C ARG A 118 -15.87 -4.06 -27.87
N TYR A 119 -16.15 -3.96 -29.17
CA TYR A 119 -16.31 -2.67 -29.86
C TYR A 119 -17.64 -1.98 -29.50
N GLU A 120 -18.73 -2.72 -29.42
CA GLU A 120 -20.03 -2.22 -28.93
C GLU A 120 -19.88 -1.70 -27.50
N LEU A 121 -19.27 -2.50 -26.64
CA LEU A 121 -19.04 -2.15 -25.26
C LEU A 121 -18.05 -0.97 -25.10
N ALA A 122 -17.09 -0.81 -25.99
CA ALA A 122 -16.19 0.35 -26.00
C ALA A 122 -16.94 1.67 -26.31
N ALA A 123 -18.01 1.62 -27.09
CA ALA A 123 -18.86 2.79 -27.31
C ALA A 123 -19.60 3.23 -26.04
N TRP A 124 -20.02 2.26 -25.23
CA TRP A 124 -20.69 2.47 -23.95
C TRP A 124 -19.73 2.94 -22.85
N ALA A 125 -18.51 2.40 -22.78
CA ALA A 125 -17.56 2.65 -21.71
C ALA A 125 -16.90 4.04 -21.79
N ASP A 126 -16.56 4.58 -20.62
CA ASP A 126 -15.76 5.80 -20.44
C ASP A 126 -14.26 5.47 -20.29
N VAL A 127 -13.98 4.30 -19.70
CA VAL A 127 -12.62 3.75 -19.62
C VAL A 127 -12.62 2.36 -20.21
N ILE A 128 -11.65 2.11 -21.07
CA ILE A 128 -11.40 0.82 -21.70
C ILE A 128 -10.01 0.34 -21.30
N ILE A 129 -9.93 -0.80 -20.64
CA ILE A 129 -8.66 -1.42 -20.21
C ILE A 129 -8.49 -2.71 -20.98
N SER A 130 -7.37 -2.88 -21.68
CA SER A 130 -7.03 -4.12 -22.35
C SER A 130 -5.85 -4.79 -21.67
N ALA A 131 -6.02 -6.05 -21.27
CA ALA A 131 -5.05 -6.85 -20.54
C ALA A 131 -5.05 -8.30 -21.05
N THR A 132 -4.99 -8.47 -22.36
CA THR A 132 -5.03 -9.80 -23.01
C THR A 132 -3.62 -10.32 -23.32
N ALA A 133 -3.54 -11.59 -23.65
CA ALA A 133 -2.34 -12.23 -24.22
C ALA A 133 -2.47 -12.41 -25.73
N SER A 134 -3.23 -11.53 -26.40
CA SER A 134 -3.42 -11.59 -27.85
C SER A 134 -2.13 -11.21 -28.59
N PRO A 135 -1.73 -11.93 -29.65
CA PRO A 135 -0.62 -11.50 -30.48
C PRO A 135 -0.99 -10.37 -31.46
N HIS A 136 -2.28 -10.02 -31.56
CA HIS A 136 -2.81 -9.03 -32.48
C HIS A 136 -3.56 -7.94 -31.73
N TYR A 137 -3.72 -6.78 -32.34
CA TYR A 137 -4.53 -5.71 -31.76
C TYR A 137 -5.94 -6.16 -31.45
N THR A 138 -6.36 -5.95 -30.21
CA THR A 138 -7.72 -6.15 -29.72
C THR A 138 -8.62 -5.01 -30.20
N PHE A 139 -8.09 -3.79 -30.25
CA PHE A 139 -8.74 -2.60 -30.78
C PHE A 139 -7.92 -1.99 -31.91
N VAL A 140 -8.52 -1.93 -33.10
CA VAL A 140 -7.97 -1.26 -34.28
C VAL A 140 -8.71 0.07 -34.46
N ARG A 141 -7.96 1.14 -34.79
CA ARG A 141 -8.49 2.50 -34.95
C ARG A 141 -9.71 2.56 -35.88
N ASP A 142 -9.63 1.98 -37.07
CA ASP A 142 -10.66 2.11 -38.08
C ASP A 142 -12.00 1.46 -37.69
N GLU A 143 -11.94 0.36 -36.97
CA GLU A 143 -13.14 -0.29 -36.41
C GLU A 143 -13.68 0.49 -35.21
N LEU A 144 -12.81 1.01 -34.36
CA LEU A 144 -13.20 1.79 -33.21
C LEU A 144 -13.91 3.09 -33.64
N VAL A 145 -13.39 3.82 -34.62
CA VAL A 145 -13.99 5.07 -35.14
C VAL A 145 -15.43 4.86 -35.60
N LYS A 146 -15.74 3.73 -36.26
CA LYS A 146 -17.11 3.41 -36.68
C LYS A 146 -18.08 3.36 -35.52
N THR A 147 -17.62 2.83 -34.39
CA THR A 147 -18.44 2.59 -33.19
C THR A 147 -18.52 3.84 -32.30
N VAL A 148 -17.41 4.54 -32.07
CA VAL A 148 -17.29 5.68 -31.12
C VAL A 148 -17.91 6.97 -31.67
N LYS A 149 -17.98 7.14 -32.99
CA LYS A 149 -18.61 8.31 -33.62
C LYS A 149 -20.08 8.47 -33.24
N MET A 150 -20.75 7.37 -32.95
CA MET A 150 -22.18 7.38 -32.57
C MET A 150 -22.42 7.90 -31.14
N GLN A 151 -21.37 7.96 -30.31
CA GLN A 151 -21.44 8.45 -28.92
C GLN A 151 -20.19 9.31 -28.62
N PRO A 152 -20.15 10.58 -29.05
CA PRO A 152 -18.99 11.42 -28.83
C PRO A 152 -18.86 11.76 -27.33
N LYS A 153 -17.82 11.23 -26.71
CA LYS A 153 -17.44 11.53 -25.32
C LYS A 153 -15.95 11.35 -25.13
N ARG A 154 -15.42 11.86 -24.04
CA ARG A 154 -14.03 11.62 -23.65
C ARG A 154 -13.87 10.18 -23.15
N ARG A 155 -12.87 9.46 -23.65
CA ARG A 155 -12.56 8.09 -23.27
C ARG A 155 -11.09 7.93 -22.92
N LEU A 156 -10.82 7.08 -21.91
CA LEU A 156 -9.48 6.63 -21.59
C LEU A 156 -9.31 5.18 -22.06
N PHE A 157 -8.26 4.94 -22.84
CA PHE A 157 -7.79 3.62 -23.18
C PHE A 157 -6.52 3.30 -22.39
N LEU A 158 -6.49 2.19 -21.67
CA LEU A 158 -5.32 1.69 -20.95
C LEU A 158 -4.90 0.37 -21.57
N ASP A 159 -3.73 0.35 -22.23
CA ASP A 159 -3.14 -0.85 -22.80
C ASP A 159 -2.13 -1.45 -21.82
N LEU A 160 -2.50 -2.55 -21.17
CA LEU A 160 -1.68 -3.26 -20.20
C LEU A 160 -1.03 -4.53 -20.77
N ALA A 161 -1.20 -4.76 -22.07
CA ALA A 161 -0.73 -5.96 -22.75
C ALA A 161 0.69 -5.82 -23.29
N MET A 162 1.35 -6.97 -23.42
CA MET A 162 2.62 -7.07 -24.13
C MET A 162 2.63 -8.41 -24.92
N PRO A 163 2.61 -8.35 -26.27
CA PRO A 163 2.60 -7.15 -27.14
C PRO A 163 1.34 -6.28 -26.96
N LYS A 164 1.36 -5.05 -27.50
CA LYS A 164 0.25 -4.11 -27.39
C LYS A 164 -1.06 -4.67 -27.95
N ASP A 165 -2.13 -4.44 -27.20
CA ASP A 165 -3.51 -4.82 -27.58
C ASP A 165 -4.23 -3.72 -28.35
N ILE A 166 -3.79 -2.47 -28.22
CA ILE A 166 -4.47 -1.30 -28.78
C ILE A 166 -3.58 -0.65 -29.85
N ASP A 167 -4.14 -0.46 -31.03
CA ASP A 167 -3.48 0.26 -32.11
C ASP A 167 -3.11 1.69 -31.63
N PRO A 168 -1.84 2.09 -31.70
CA PRO A 168 -1.41 3.44 -31.30
C PRO A 168 -2.19 4.57 -31.98
N ALA A 169 -2.68 4.38 -33.19
CA ALA A 169 -3.50 5.34 -33.92
C ALA A 169 -4.86 5.63 -33.26
N VAL A 170 -5.26 4.87 -32.24
CA VAL A 170 -6.44 5.18 -31.40
C VAL A 170 -6.27 6.52 -30.68
N ALA A 171 -5.03 6.93 -30.36
CA ALA A 171 -4.75 8.23 -29.76
C ALA A 171 -5.10 9.43 -30.66
N GLU A 172 -5.22 9.21 -31.98
CA GLU A 172 -5.61 10.25 -32.95
C GLU A 172 -7.14 10.44 -33.03
N VAL A 173 -7.91 9.53 -32.43
CA VAL A 173 -9.37 9.62 -32.44
C VAL A 173 -9.83 10.69 -31.46
N THR A 174 -10.59 11.66 -31.94
CA THR A 174 -11.08 12.77 -31.14
C THR A 174 -11.80 12.27 -29.86
N GLY A 175 -11.34 12.78 -28.71
CA GLY A 175 -11.86 12.41 -27.39
C GLY A 175 -11.23 11.16 -26.77
N CYS A 176 -10.38 10.44 -27.50
CA CYS A 176 -9.68 9.26 -26.97
C CYS A 176 -8.31 9.68 -26.41
N VAL A 177 -8.01 9.19 -25.22
CA VAL A 177 -6.69 9.28 -24.56
C VAL A 177 -6.16 7.87 -24.45
N LEU A 178 -5.00 7.59 -25.03
CA LEU A 178 -4.34 6.29 -24.93
C LEU A 178 -3.16 6.38 -23.98
N ARG A 179 -3.09 5.44 -23.03
CA ARG A 179 -1.97 5.24 -22.11
C ARG A 179 -1.60 3.76 -22.12
N ASP A 180 -0.33 3.46 -22.14
CA ASP A 180 0.17 2.10 -22.16
C ASP A 180 0.80 1.67 -20.83
N ILE A 181 1.28 0.44 -20.79
CA ILE A 181 1.91 -0.16 -19.61
C ILE A 181 3.15 0.64 -19.17
N ASP A 182 3.86 1.29 -20.09
CA ASP A 182 5.06 2.07 -19.75
C ASP A 182 4.70 3.37 -19.05
N TYR A 183 3.57 3.99 -19.39
CA TYR A 183 3.00 5.09 -18.61
C TYR A 183 2.71 4.66 -17.16
N ILE A 184 2.06 3.51 -16.98
CA ILE A 184 1.75 2.99 -15.64
C ILE A 184 3.02 2.65 -14.85
N ARG A 185 4.05 2.10 -15.52
CA ARG A 185 5.36 1.84 -14.90
C ARG A 185 6.08 3.12 -14.47
N THR A 186 5.93 4.20 -15.22
CA THR A 186 6.48 5.51 -14.83
C THR A 186 5.82 6.02 -13.56
N LEU A 187 4.48 5.96 -13.48
CA LEU A 187 3.75 6.28 -12.23
C LEU A 187 4.20 5.41 -11.05
N SER A 188 4.45 4.13 -11.29
CA SER A 188 4.96 3.22 -10.25
C SER A 188 6.33 3.64 -9.74
N ARG A 189 7.23 4.05 -10.64
CA ARG A 189 8.58 4.49 -10.28
C ARG A 189 8.55 5.79 -9.48
N GLU A 190 7.81 6.81 -9.95
CA GLU A 190 7.64 8.08 -9.25
C GLU A 190 7.08 7.88 -7.82
N ASN A 191 6.09 7.01 -7.67
CA ASN A 191 5.55 6.65 -6.37
C ASN A 191 6.59 5.98 -5.46
N ASN A 192 7.45 5.10 -6.00
CA ASN A 192 8.49 4.42 -5.24
C ASN A 192 9.62 5.38 -4.84
N GLU A 193 10.02 6.30 -5.72
CA GLU A 193 11.01 7.34 -5.43
C GLU A 193 10.53 8.30 -4.34
N SER A 194 9.27 8.74 -4.41
CA SER A 194 8.66 9.56 -3.36
C SER A 194 8.67 8.85 -1.99
N ARG A 195 8.34 7.56 -1.97
CA ARG A 195 8.39 6.73 -0.76
C ARG A 195 9.80 6.59 -0.19
N ALA A 196 10.78 6.29 -1.04
CA ALA A 196 12.17 6.16 -0.61
C ALA A 196 12.63 7.46 0.05
N LYS A 197 12.29 8.62 -0.53
CA LYS A 197 12.58 9.94 0.03
C LYS A 197 11.95 10.11 1.42
N THR A 198 10.66 9.81 1.56
CA THR A 198 9.97 9.94 2.86
C THR A 198 10.56 9.03 3.93
N ILE A 199 10.92 7.77 3.57
CA ILE A 199 11.58 6.86 4.51
C ILE A 199 12.93 7.43 4.96
N THR A 200 13.72 8.00 4.04
CA THR A 200 14.99 8.65 4.38
C THR A 200 14.79 9.85 5.31
N GLU A 201 13.78 10.67 5.06
CA GLU A 201 13.42 11.80 5.93
C GLU A 201 13.01 11.36 7.34
N MET A 202 12.42 10.18 7.49
CA MET A 202 12.00 9.61 8.76
C MET A 202 13.11 8.80 9.48
N GLU A 203 14.24 8.57 8.84
CA GLU A 203 15.33 7.77 9.41
C GLU A 203 15.79 8.23 10.81
N PRO A 204 16.00 9.54 11.09
CA PRO A 204 16.36 9.99 12.43
C PRO A 204 15.30 9.65 13.48
N TRP A 205 14.03 9.75 13.14
CA TRP A 205 12.93 9.37 14.02
C TRP A 205 12.91 7.85 14.24
N ILE A 206 13.13 7.02 13.21
CA ILE A 206 13.22 5.56 13.34
C ILE A 206 14.36 5.19 14.30
N ILE A 207 15.53 5.83 14.16
CA ILE A 207 16.68 5.61 15.05
C ILE A 207 16.30 5.92 16.51
N SER A 208 15.58 7.02 16.76
CA SER A 208 15.13 7.37 18.11
C SER A 208 14.16 6.31 18.69
N GLN A 209 13.30 5.72 17.85
CA GLN A 209 12.40 4.63 18.27
C GLN A 209 13.18 3.34 18.60
N VAL A 210 14.23 3.03 17.83
CA VAL A 210 15.12 1.90 18.15
C VAL A 210 15.80 2.11 19.50
N ASP A 211 16.32 3.30 19.75
CA ASP A 211 16.94 3.63 21.04
C ASP A 211 15.96 3.43 22.20
N GLU A 212 14.73 3.89 22.07
CA GLU A 212 13.68 3.72 23.09
C GLU A 212 13.33 2.23 23.31
N VAL A 213 13.21 1.46 22.26
CA VAL A 213 12.98 0.01 22.35
C VAL A 213 14.15 -0.68 23.08
N MET A 214 15.40 -0.31 22.75
CA MET A 214 16.57 -0.87 23.40
C MET A 214 16.64 -0.51 24.89
N LYS A 215 16.26 0.70 25.28
CA LYS A 215 16.12 1.08 26.70
C LYS A 215 15.07 0.25 27.42
N ASN A 216 13.92 0.03 26.80
CA ASN A 216 12.85 -0.81 27.36
C ASN A 216 13.29 -2.27 27.53
N ILE A 217 14.03 -2.82 26.58
CA ILE A 217 14.62 -4.17 26.67
C ILE A 217 15.62 -4.24 27.83
N ALA A 218 16.55 -3.28 27.89
CA ALA A 218 17.55 -3.21 28.94
C ALA A 218 16.91 -3.12 30.33
N PHE A 219 15.88 -2.27 30.46
CA PHE A 219 15.14 -2.12 31.73
C PHE A 219 14.37 -3.38 32.09
N SER A 220 13.74 -4.03 31.13
CA SER A 220 13.03 -5.32 31.34
C SER A 220 14.00 -6.42 31.79
N ARG A 221 15.16 -6.51 31.16
CA ARG A 221 16.23 -7.44 31.53
C ARG A 221 16.72 -7.18 32.93
N PHE A 222 17.05 -5.94 33.26
CA PHE A 222 17.49 -5.53 34.58
C PHE A 222 16.46 -5.91 35.66
N ASN A 223 15.19 -5.63 35.44
CA ASN A 223 14.12 -6.00 36.36
C ASN A 223 14.01 -7.51 36.59
N ARG A 224 14.20 -8.32 35.54
CA ARG A 224 14.15 -9.76 35.64
C ARG A 224 15.36 -10.33 36.41
N GLU A 225 16.55 -9.80 36.15
CA GLU A 225 17.80 -10.32 36.71
C GLU A 225 18.09 -9.74 38.11
N HIS A 226 17.58 -8.54 38.42
CA HIS A 226 17.88 -7.79 39.63
C HIS A 226 16.61 -7.27 40.32
N GLY A 227 15.57 -8.12 40.41
CA GLY A 227 14.28 -7.75 41.04
C GLY A 227 14.39 -7.36 42.51
N ASP A 228 15.34 -7.93 43.25
CA ASP A 228 15.70 -7.56 44.61
C ASP A 228 16.27 -6.15 44.72
N VAL A 229 17.15 -5.77 43.79
CA VAL A 229 17.70 -4.41 43.66
C VAL A 229 16.59 -3.41 43.35
N MET A 230 15.68 -3.76 42.44
CA MET A 230 14.53 -2.92 42.08
C MET A 230 13.59 -2.72 43.27
N ALA A 231 13.38 -3.73 44.09
CA ALA A 231 12.60 -3.58 45.33
C ALA A 231 13.28 -2.62 46.33
N GLN A 232 14.59 -2.71 46.45
CA GLN A 232 15.37 -1.80 47.31
C GLN A 232 15.36 -0.35 46.78
N LEU A 233 15.43 -0.15 45.46
CA LEU A 233 15.39 1.18 44.83
C LEU A 233 14.09 1.95 45.17
N LYS A 234 12.97 1.23 45.36
CA LYS A 234 11.69 1.85 45.75
C LYS A 234 11.72 2.45 47.16
N THR A 235 12.64 2.03 47.99
CA THR A 235 12.77 2.46 49.39
C THR A 235 13.99 3.36 49.62
N ILE A 236 14.83 3.56 48.61
CA ILE A 236 16.06 4.37 48.75
C ILE A 236 15.71 5.85 48.66
N ASP A 237 16.33 6.64 49.52
CA ASP A 237 16.28 8.09 49.42
C ASP A 237 16.97 8.54 48.10
N GLY A 238 16.22 9.29 47.29
CA GLY A 238 16.72 9.79 46.00
C GLY A 238 18.01 10.60 46.13
N ALA A 239 18.15 11.42 47.15
CA ALA A 239 19.36 12.18 47.40
C ALA A 239 20.59 11.30 47.70
N LYS A 240 20.38 10.18 48.42
CA LYS A 240 21.45 9.18 48.66
C LYS A 240 21.83 8.47 47.37
N LEU A 241 20.88 8.18 46.49
CA LEU A 241 21.16 7.57 45.20
C LEU A 241 22.00 8.50 44.32
N VAL A 242 21.60 9.74 44.18
CA VAL A 242 22.35 10.76 43.43
C VAL A 242 23.78 10.93 44.00
N TYR A 243 23.95 10.95 45.33
CA TYR A 243 25.28 11.05 45.94
C TYR A 243 26.17 9.83 45.64
N LYS A 244 25.60 8.62 45.59
CA LYS A 244 26.32 7.40 45.17
C LYS A 244 26.73 7.46 43.69
N LEU A 245 25.83 7.90 42.81
CA LEU A 245 26.11 8.04 41.38
C LEU A 245 27.22 9.05 41.09
N LYS A 246 27.30 10.15 41.87
CA LYS A 246 28.39 11.11 41.80
C LYS A 246 29.78 10.48 41.98
N GLY A 247 29.90 9.45 42.81
CA GLY A 247 31.17 8.75 43.05
C GLY A 247 31.51 7.69 42.01
N GLN A 248 30.60 7.34 41.12
CA GLN A 248 30.73 6.25 40.17
C GLN A 248 30.74 6.69 38.69
N LEU A 249 30.22 7.87 38.43
CA LEU A 249 30.07 8.38 37.05
C LEU A 249 31.11 9.46 36.77
N GLU A 250 31.59 9.49 35.53
CA GLU A 250 32.34 10.59 34.97
C GLU A 250 31.45 11.86 34.90
N TYR A 251 32.11 13.03 34.88
CA TYR A 251 31.41 14.34 34.98
C TYR A 251 30.26 14.49 33.99
N GLU A 252 30.49 14.22 32.69
CA GLU A 252 29.46 14.37 31.64
C GLU A 252 28.25 13.45 31.84
N ALA A 253 28.49 12.20 32.27
CA ALA A 253 27.42 11.25 32.54
C ALA A 253 26.61 11.66 33.80
N PHE A 254 27.30 12.18 34.82
CA PHE A 254 26.65 12.67 36.04
C PHE A 254 25.81 13.91 35.78
N GLU A 255 26.30 14.87 34.98
CA GLU A 255 25.54 16.06 34.56
C GLU A 255 24.23 15.66 33.86
N LYS A 256 24.27 14.72 32.92
CA LYS A 256 23.07 14.18 32.26
C LYS A 256 22.07 13.54 33.22
N VAL A 257 22.54 12.89 34.27
CA VAL A 257 21.66 12.34 35.31
C VAL A 257 20.97 13.46 36.07
N LEU A 258 21.70 14.53 36.45
CA LEU A 258 21.13 15.68 37.16
C LEU A 258 20.09 16.40 36.31
N ASP A 259 20.37 16.63 35.04
CA ASP A 259 19.44 17.26 34.11
C ASP A 259 18.17 16.42 33.93
N SER A 260 18.32 15.08 33.86
CA SER A 260 17.18 14.15 33.75
C SER A 260 16.31 14.19 34.99
N ILE A 261 16.90 14.32 36.18
CA ILE A 261 16.15 14.44 37.43
C ILE A 261 15.38 15.78 37.48
N LEU A 262 16.02 16.88 37.06
CA LEU A 262 15.38 18.18 36.99
C LEU A 262 14.19 18.22 36.05
N THR A 263 14.35 17.66 34.85
CA THR A 263 13.26 17.61 33.87
C THR A 263 12.12 16.69 34.29
N SER A 264 12.41 15.54 34.90
CA SER A 264 11.39 14.62 35.41
C SER A 264 10.69 15.09 36.68
N GLY A 265 11.34 15.94 37.49
CA GLY A 265 10.79 16.49 38.76
C GLY A 265 9.90 17.72 38.60
N CYS A 266 9.84 18.33 37.40
CA CYS A 266 9.03 19.53 37.14
C CYS A 266 7.61 19.21 36.61
N GLU A 267 7.24 17.94 36.43
CA GLU A 267 5.92 17.51 35.93
C GLU A 267 4.93 17.10 37.04
N ASN A 268 5.09 17.63 38.29
CA ASN A 268 4.12 17.40 39.36
C ASN A 268 3.42 18.68 39.78
#